data_80a4bde56f914cf9e2f80719ee3c0e2b
#
_entry.id   80a4bde56f914cf9e2f80719ee3c0e2b
#
_cell.length_a   1.000
_cell.length_b   1.000
_cell.length_c   1.000
_cell.angle_alpha   90.00
_cell.angle_beta   90.00
_cell.angle_gamma   90.00
#
_symmetry.space_group_name_H-M   'P 1'
#
loop_
_entity.id
_entity.type
_entity.pdbx_description
1 polymer ?
#
loop_
_entity_poly.entity_id
_entity_poly.type
_entity_poly.pdbx_seq_one_letter_code
_entity_poly.pdbx_strand_id
1 'polypeptide(L)'
;AVATAKAIETTGTPGSPSATTTLSGKQLPAPDPKFGGVIKDGALQSKAWWAPRIVPPKQAPNILLIMTDDSGFGVPSTFGGVIPTPTMERLAKTGLRYNNIHSTALCSPTRAALITGRNHHSAGFGVISEQATGFPGYNSIIAKDKATIGRILLDNGFATSWFGKDHNTPAFEASAIGPFGHWPTGLGFEYFYGFVGGDANQWEPNLFRNTTQIYPFQGKPGWNLVTAMADDAIDYLNRVNQIDPSKPFFLHYVPGATHAPHHPTKEWVDKIHNLHLFDDGWNKLRERIFENQKRLGVIPANTQLEPWPTKVIKNWEDCTAEEKKLFIKQVEIFAAYEAYNDYEIGRVIQAVEDMGKLDNTLIIYINGDNGTSAEGGLTGTPNEVAWFNGVSLPVEAQMK
;
A
#
# COMPACT_ATOMS: atom_id res chain seq x y z
N ALA A 1 26.50 20.52 12.83
CA ALA A 1 26.27 21.59 11.87
C ALA A 1 24.77 21.92 11.88
N VAL A 2 24.41 23.12 12.31
CA VAL A 2 23.03 23.63 12.24
C VAL A 2 22.76 23.89 10.76
N ALA A 3 21.89 23.09 10.14
CA ALA A 3 21.46 23.36 8.76
C ALA A 3 20.75 24.71 8.75
N THR A 4 21.35 25.70 8.08
CA THR A 4 20.72 26.99 7.82
C THR A 4 19.40 26.74 7.09
N ALA A 5 18.30 27.22 7.63
CA ALA A 5 17.01 27.18 6.95
C ALA A 5 17.17 27.86 5.57
N LYS A 6 16.86 27.12 4.48
CA LYS A 6 16.82 27.73 3.16
C LYS A 6 15.82 28.90 3.19
N ALA A 7 16.23 30.04 2.68
CA ALA A 7 15.35 31.20 2.58
C ALA A 7 14.12 30.88 1.74
N ILE A 8 12.96 31.39 2.12
CA ILE A 8 11.74 31.35 1.32
C ILE A 8 12.05 32.11 0.03
N GLU A 9 12.00 31.40 -1.10
CA GLU A 9 12.23 31.99 -2.43
C GLU A 9 10.89 32.29 -3.08
N THR A 10 10.69 33.53 -3.47
CA THR A 10 9.52 33.94 -4.25
C THR A 10 9.98 34.21 -5.68
N THR A 11 9.32 33.59 -6.66
CA THR A 11 9.60 33.75 -8.10
C THR A 11 8.34 34.20 -8.85
N GLY A 12 8.50 34.63 -10.12
CA GLY A 12 7.42 35.19 -10.90
C GLY A 12 7.13 36.65 -10.52
N THR A 13 6.07 37.21 -11.08
CA THR A 13 5.67 38.60 -10.80
C THR A 13 4.74 38.61 -9.58
N PRO A 14 5.12 39.23 -8.45
CA PRO A 14 4.26 39.34 -7.28
C PRO A 14 2.89 39.92 -7.61
N GLY A 15 1.83 39.27 -7.14
CA GLY A 15 0.45 39.69 -7.42
C GLY A 15 -0.11 39.21 -8.77
N SER A 16 0.66 38.44 -9.55
CA SER A 16 0.20 37.84 -10.80
C SER A 16 0.00 36.31 -10.62
N PRO A 17 -0.74 35.65 -11.54
CA PRO A 17 -0.93 34.19 -11.50
C PRO A 17 0.37 33.39 -11.61
N SER A 18 1.47 33.99 -12.09
CA SER A 18 2.79 33.35 -12.22
C SER A 18 3.61 33.38 -10.93
N ALA A 19 3.19 34.10 -9.90
CA ALA A 19 3.93 34.19 -8.65
C ALA A 19 3.93 32.85 -7.90
N THR A 20 5.11 32.41 -7.44
CA THR A 20 5.29 31.21 -6.63
C THR A 20 6.06 31.50 -5.36
N THR A 21 5.83 30.73 -4.33
CA THR A 21 6.60 30.75 -3.09
C THR A 21 7.11 29.37 -2.77
N THR A 22 8.42 29.20 -2.63
CA THR A 22 9.05 27.94 -2.28
C THR A 22 9.05 27.75 -0.78
N LEU A 23 8.51 26.63 -0.29
CA LEU A 23 8.49 26.27 1.13
C LEU A 23 9.76 25.53 1.53
N SER A 24 10.12 25.64 2.82
CA SER A 24 11.27 24.92 3.39
C SER A 24 11.07 23.39 3.40
N GLY A 25 9.85 22.91 3.28
CA GLY A 25 9.49 21.49 3.39
C GLY A 25 9.56 20.92 4.81
N LYS A 26 9.76 21.77 5.82
CA LYS A 26 9.91 21.32 7.23
C LYS A 26 8.63 21.38 8.06
N GLN A 27 7.60 22.03 7.57
CA GLN A 27 6.34 22.24 8.29
C GLN A 27 5.18 22.43 7.33
N LEU A 28 3.96 22.44 7.87
CA LEU A 28 2.77 22.79 7.08
C LEU A 28 2.94 24.20 6.49
N PRO A 29 2.36 24.47 5.29
CA PRO A 29 2.37 25.79 4.69
C PRO A 29 1.80 26.84 5.64
N ALA A 30 2.30 28.05 5.53
CA ALA A 30 1.69 29.19 6.19
C ALA A 30 0.25 29.39 5.68
N PRO A 31 -0.65 29.95 6.49
CA PRO A 31 -1.96 30.34 6.02
C PRO A 31 -1.87 31.27 4.80
N ASP A 32 -2.91 31.25 3.94
CA ASP A 32 -2.97 32.11 2.79
C ASP A 32 -2.66 33.58 3.17
N PRO A 33 -1.80 34.26 2.39
CA PRO A 33 -1.44 35.64 2.67
C PRO A 33 -2.67 36.55 2.52
N LYS A 34 -2.70 37.61 3.30
CA LYS A 34 -3.73 38.65 3.15
C LYS A 34 -3.67 39.24 1.73
N PHE A 35 -4.81 39.61 1.18
CA PHE A 35 -4.87 40.28 -0.12
C PHE A 35 -3.90 41.49 -0.17
N GLY A 36 -2.95 41.43 -1.11
CA GLY A 36 -1.89 42.43 -1.28
C GLY A 36 -2.18 43.49 -2.34
N GLY A 37 -3.42 43.52 -2.87
CA GLY A 37 -3.87 44.52 -3.84
C GLY A 37 -4.57 45.72 -3.22
N VAL A 38 -5.26 46.48 -4.05
CA VAL A 38 -6.04 47.65 -3.63
C VAL A 38 -7.42 47.57 -4.28
N ILE A 39 -8.47 47.64 -3.47
CA ILE A 39 -9.87 47.69 -3.95
C ILE A 39 -10.37 49.11 -3.79
N LYS A 40 -10.86 49.70 -4.90
CA LYS A 40 -11.48 51.01 -5.00
C LYS A 40 -12.84 50.88 -5.64
N ASP A 41 -13.67 51.95 -5.64
CA ASP A 41 -15.01 51.97 -6.24
C ASP A 41 -14.96 51.69 -7.75
N GLY A 42 -13.92 52.09 -8.45
CA GLY A 42 -13.72 51.83 -9.88
C GLY A 42 -12.66 50.78 -10.16
N ALA A 43 -12.91 49.88 -11.11
CA ALA A 43 -11.96 48.83 -11.49
C ALA A 43 -10.59 49.40 -11.96
N LEU A 44 -10.59 50.51 -12.71
CA LEU A 44 -9.36 51.17 -13.18
C LEU A 44 -8.54 51.81 -12.06
N GLN A 45 -9.14 52.06 -10.91
CA GLN A 45 -8.46 52.60 -9.73
C GLN A 45 -8.01 51.49 -8.77
N SER A 46 -8.46 50.26 -8.98
CA SER A 46 -8.11 49.11 -8.20
C SER A 46 -6.84 48.45 -8.69
N LYS A 47 -6.07 47.80 -7.80
CA LYS A 47 -4.88 47.02 -8.13
C LYS A 47 -5.15 45.54 -7.83
N ALA A 48 -5.20 44.74 -8.87
CA ALA A 48 -5.32 43.28 -8.75
C ALA A 48 -4.04 42.70 -8.09
N TRP A 49 -4.22 41.59 -7.40
CA TRP A 49 -3.12 40.86 -6.78
C TRP A 49 -3.51 39.39 -6.64
N TRP A 50 -2.57 38.52 -7.02
CA TRP A 50 -2.69 37.06 -6.89
C TRP A 50 -1.74 36.58 -5.79
N ALA A 51 -2.25 35.76 -4.88
CA ALA A 51 -1.39 35.09 -3.91
C ALA A 51 -0.36 34.21 -4.63
N PRO A 52 0.93 34.20 -4.22
CA PRO A 52 1.91 33.30 -4.77
C PRO A 52 1.49 31.85 -4.60
N ARG A 53 1.62 31.05 -5.67
CA ARG A 53 1.38 29.61 -5.59
C ARG A 53 2.48 28.95 -4.76
N ILE A 54 2.09 28.02 -3.88
CA ILE A 54 3.00 27.21 -3.11
C ILE A 54 3.66 26.17 -4.02
N VAL A 55 4.97 26.09 -4.00
CA VAL A 55 5.77 25.10 -4.72
C VAL A 55 6.82 24.49 -3.80
N PRO A 56 7.13 23.20 -3.94
CA PRO A 56 8.18 22.56 -3.17
C PRO A 56 9.57 23.05 -3.60
N PRO A 57 10.63 22.78 -2.81
CA PRO A 57 12.00 23.02 -3.22
C PRO A 57 12.32 22.34 -4.55
N LYS A 58 13.15 22.97 -5.42
CA LYS A 58 13.49 22.46 -6.77
C LYS A 58 14.03 21.02 -6.80
N GLN A 59 14.63 20.56 -5.71
CA GLN A 59 15.19 19.22 -5.58
C GLN A 59 14.38 18.35 -4.60
N ALA A 60 13.12 18.69 -4.35
CA ALA A 60 12.24 17.84 -3.56
C ALA A 60 12.15 16.45 -4.21
N PRO A 61 12.40 15.36 -3.48
CA PRO A 61 12.34 14.03 -4.05
C PRO A 61 10.90 13.64 -4.37
N ASN A 62 10.72 12.82 -5.37
CA ASN A 62 9.48 12.06 -5.51
C ASN A 62 9.42 11.00 -4.40
N ILE A 63 8.24 10.56 -4.06
CA ILE A 63 8.03 9.55 -3.03
C ILE A 63 7.13 8.44 -3.59
N LEU A 64 7.63 7.21 -3.54
CA LEU A 64 6.86 6.00 -3.81
C LEU A 64 6.80 5.18 -2.52
N LEU A 65 5.62 5.16 -1.89
CA LEU A 65 5.36 4.41 -0.67
C LEU A 65 4.53 3.18 -1.01
N ILE A 66 5.13 2.01 -0.87
CA ILE A 66 4.55 0.71 -1.18
C ILE A 66 4.32 -0.05 0.12
N MET A 67 3.15 -0.67 0.27
CA MET A 67 2.88 -1.60 1.36
C MET A 67 2.05 -2.78 0.86
N THR A 68 2.60 -3.99 0.99
CA THR A 68 1.88 -5.24 0.75
C THR A 68 1.00 -5.60 1.96
N ASP A 69 0.04 -6.48 1.75
CA ASP A 69 -0.92 -6.88 2.79
C ASP A 69 -0.81 -8.38 3.07
N ASP A 70 -0.73 -8.76 4.34
CA ASP A 70 -0.67 -10.15 4.81
C ASP A 70 0.38 -11.04 4.12
N SER A 71 1.54 -10.50 3.80
CA SER A 71 2.65 -11.28 3.28
C SER A 71 3.42 -11.99 4.40
N GLY A 72 3.96 -11.25 5.35
CA GLY A 72 4.74 -11.78 6.47
C GLY A 72 6.26 -11.75 6.25
N PHE A 73 7.01 -11.66 7.36
CA PHE A 73 8.47 -11.45 7.34
C PHE A 73 9.25 -12.57 6.63
N GLY A 74 8.86 -13.82 6.84
CA GLY A 74 9.58 -14.98 6.29
C GLY A 74 9.07 -15.45 4.92
N VAL A 75 8.24 -14.69 4.24
CA VAL A 75 7.58 -15.10 2.99
C VAL A 75 8.40 -14.73 1.76
N PRO A 76 8.77 -13.45 1.53
CA PRO A 76 9.51 -13.05 0.34
C PRO A 76 10.97 -13.49 0.41
N SER A 77 11.54 -13.82 -0.75
CA SER A 77 12.96 -14.23 -0.88
C SER A 77 13.92 -13.17 -0.34
N THR A 78 13.56 -11.91 -0.40
CA THR A 78 14.32 -10.78 0.14
C THR A 78 14.62 -10.91 1.64
N PHE A 79 13.72 -11.55 2.41
CA PHE A 79 13.88 -11.81 3.84
C PHE A 79 14.08 -13.28 4.18
N GLY A 80 14.54 -14.08 3.23
CA GLY A 80 14.88 -15.49 3.43
C GLY A 80 13.78 -16.49 3.08
N GLY A 81 12.59 -16.01 2.69
CA GLY A 81 11.53 -16.85 2.16
C GLY A 81 11.93 -17.56 0.87
N VAL A 82 11.03 -18.37 0.34
CA VAL A 82 11.26 -19.11 -0.90
C VAL A 82 10.49 -18.53 -2.09
N ILE A 83 9.55 -17.63 -1.83
CA ILE A 83 8.75 -17.01 -2.89
C ILE A 83 9.59 -15.93 -3.58
N PRO A 84 9.78 -16.00 -4.90
CA PRO A 84 10.59 -15.04 -5.63
C PRO A 84 10.00 -13.63 -5.57
N THR A 85 10.76 -12.66 -5.07
CA THR A 85 10.42 -11.24 -5.02
C THR A 85 11.55 -10.38 -5.60
N PRO A 86 11.85 -10.50 -6.91
CA PRO A 86 13.01 -9.85 -7.53
C PRO A 86 12.97 -8.32 -7.47
N THR A 87 11.80 -7.70 -7.43
CA THR A 87 11.65 -6.25 -7.28
C THR A 87 12.11 -5.80 -5.90
N MET A 88 11.62 -6.45 -4.85
CA MET A 88 12.02 -6.17 -3.48
C MET A 88 13.53 -6.46 -3.26
N GLU A 89 14.06 -7.53 -3.87
CA GLU A 89 15.49 -7.84 -3.84
C GLU A 89 16.34 -6.77 -4.53
N ARG A 90 15.88 -6.22 -5.67
CA ARG A 90 16.55 -5.12 -6.37
C ARG A 90 16.67 -3.90 -5.45
N LEU A 91 15.60 -3.52 -4.76
CA LEU A 91 15.61 -2.40 -3.81
C LEU A 91 16.55 -2.68 -2.62
N ALA A 92 16.51 -3.90 -2.08
CA ALA A 92 17.37 -4.30 -0.97
C ALA A 92 18.87 -4.29 -1.33
N LYS A 93 19.23 -4.54 -2.60
CA LYS A 93 20.62 -4.49 -3.08
C LYS A 93 21.16 -3.06 -3.23
N THR A 94 20.29 -2.10 -3.50
CA THR A 94 20.70 -0.70 -3.77
C THR A 94 20.34 0.26 -2.63
N GLY A 95 19.58 -0.21 -1.65
CA GLY A 95 19.08 0.57 -0.52
C GLY A 95 19.37 -0.04 0.83
N LEU A 96 18.54 0.29 1.79
CA LEU A 96 18.59 -0.23 3.15
C LEU A 96 17.50 -1.29 3.35
N ARG A 97 17.85 -2.41 3.95
CA ARG A 97 16.92 -3.46 4.35
C ARG A 97 16.77 -3.44 5.88
N TYR A 98 15.64 -2.97 6.34
CA TYR A 98 15.30 -2.97 7.77
C TYR A 98 14.71 -4.33 8.15
N ASN A 99 15.18 -4.90 9.25
CA ASN A 99 14.73 -6.19 9.79
C ASN A 99 14.18 -6.07 11.23
N ASN A 100 14.02 -4.85 11.73
CA ASN A 100 13.42 -4.55 13.04
C ASN A 100 12.37 -3.44 12.85
N ILE A 101 11.37 -3.75 12.03
CA ILE A 101 10.20 -2.91 11.76
C ILE A 101 8.97 -3.74 12.11
N HIS A 102 7.99 -3.10 12.75
CA HIS A 102 6.78 -3.77 13.19
C HIS A 102 5.55 -3.02 12.70
N SER A 103 4.63 -3.75 12.08
CA SER A 103 3.26 -3.31 11.85
C SER A 103 2.41 -3.51 13.11
N THR A 104 1.17 -3.07 13.09
CA THR A 104 0.17 -3.60 14.05
C THR A 104 -0.26 -4.98 13.59
N ALA A 105 -1.00 -5.69 14.42
CA ALA A 105 -1.50 -7.02 14.07
C ALA A 105 -2.54 -7.03 12.94
N LEU A 106 -3.11 -5.87 12.58
CA LEU A 106 -4.24 -5.75 11.66
C LEU A 106 -4.02 -4.63 10.64
N CYS A 107 -4.68 -4.77 9.47
CA CYS A 107 -4.48 -3.89 8.32
C CYS A 107 -4.95 -2.45 8.55
N SER A 108 -6.21 -2.18 8.91
CA SER A 108 -6.71 -0.80 9.05
C SER A 108 -6.00 0.00 10.15
N PRO A 109 -5.63 -0.58 11.32
CA PRO A 109 -4.78 0.12 12.29
C PRO A 109 -3.40 0.48 11.76
N THR A 110 -2.72 -0.45 11.05
CA THR A 110 -1.42 -0.20 10.43
C THR A 110 -1.50 0.91 9.39
N ARG A 111 -2.54 0.87 8.53
CA ARG A 111 -2.75 1.88 7.48
C ARG A 111 -3.02 3.26 8.07
N ALA A 112 -3.87 3.36 9.09
CA ALA A 112 -4.12 4.61 9.80
C ALA A 112 -2.86 5.18 10.47
N ALA A 113 -2.05 4.33 11.12
CA ALA A 113 -0.78 4.74 11.70
C ALA A 113 0.20 5.23 10.64
N LEU A 114 0.31 4.53 9.50
CA LEU A 114 1.20 4.88 8.41
C LEU A 114 0.89 6.25 7.80
N ILE A 115 -0.38 6.48 7.44
CA ILE A 115 -0.75 7.74 6.76
C ILE A 115 -0.84 8.93 7.69
N THR A 116 -1.03 8.74 9.00
CA THR A 116 -1.11 9.84 9.98
C THR A 116 0.19 10.09 10.73
N GLY A 117 1.14 9.14 10.69
CA GLY A 117 2.37 9.20 11.50
C GLY A 117 2.10 9.15 13.00
N ARG A 118 0.98 8.56 13.44
CA ARG A 118 0.52 8.52 14.82
C ARG A 118 0.28 7.09 15.26
N ASN A 119 0.32 6.85 16.58
CA ASN A 119 -0.17 5.59 17.12
C ASN A 119 -1.62 5.35 16.66
N HIS A 120 -1.95 4.13 16.27
CA HIS A 120 -3.24 3.79 15.69
C HIS A 120 -4.43 4.10 16.62
N HIS A 121 -4.29 3.94 17.94
CA HIS A 121 -5.33 4.36 18.90
C HIS A 121 -5.58 5.87 18.84
N SER A 122 -4.49 6.67 18.72
CA SER A 122 -4.61 8.12 18.56
C SER A 122 -5.23 8.52 17.23
N ALA A 123 -5.13 7.66 16.22
CA ALA A 123 -5.77 7.84 14.91
C ALA A 123 -7.23 7.33 14.85
N GLY A 124 -7.75 6.77 15.96
CA GLY A 124 -9.11 6.23 16.02
C GLY A 124 -9.22 4.73 15.68
N PHE A 125 -8.10 4.06 15.44
CA PHE A 125 -8.03 2.67 14.96
C PHE A 125 -7.41 1.71 15.99
N GLY A 126 -7.94 1.76 17.22
CA GLY A 126 -7.56 0.78 18.26
C GLY A 126 -8.01 -0.65 17.95
N VAL A 127 -8.87 -0.83 16.96
CA VAL A 127 -9.40 -2.10 16.46
C VAL A 127 -9.54 -2.01 14.95
N ILE A 128 -9.71 -3.16 14.26
CA ILE A 128 -10.00 -3.21 12.83
C ILE A 128 -11.35 -2.53 12.51
N SER A 129 -11.46 -1.91 11.34
CA SER A 129 -12.62 -1.09 10.94
C SER A 129 -13.97 -1.80 11.09
N GLU A 130 -14.02 -3.10 10.77
CA GLU A 130 -15.22 -3.93 10.83
C GLU A 130 -15.73 -4.17 12.27
N GLN A 131 -14.86 -3.96 13.24
CA GLN A 131 -15.18 -4.09 14.67
C GLN A 131 -15.22 -2.72 15.39
N ALA A 132 -15.35 -1.63 14.63
CA ALA A 132 -15.41 -0.29 15.19
C ALA A 132 -16.53 -0.15 16.22
N THR A 133 -16.24 0.62 17.26
CA THR A 133 -17.17 0.92 18.35
C THR A 133 -17.34 2.44 18.50
N GLY A 134 -18.33 2.88 19.28
CA GLY A 134 -18.51 4.32 19.55
C GLY A 134 -17.55 4.93 20.56
N PHE A 135 -16.53 4.20 21.03
CA PHE A 135 -15.58 4.70 22.01
C PHE A 135 -14.44 5.50 21.38
N PRO A 136 -13.95 6.55 22.05
CA PRO A 136 -12.78 7.30 21.59
C PRO A 136 -11.56 6.38 21.36
N GLY A 137 -10.90 6.54 20.22
CA GLY A 137 -9.77 5.71 19.82
C GLY A 137 -10.13 4.38 19.18
N TYR A 138 -11.43 4.01 19.10
CA TYR A 138 -11.92 2.74 18.55
C TYR A 138 -13.05 2.91 17.53
N ASN A 139 -13.29 4.14 17.08
CA ASN A 139 -14.40 4.47 16.19
C ASN A 139 -14.08 4.38 14.70
N SER A 140 -12.83 4.04 14.36
CA SER A 140 -12.33 3.93 12.98
C SER A 140 -12.57 5.18 12.14
N ILE A 141 -12.40 6.34 12.73
CA ILE A 141 -12.49 7.65 12.07
C ILE A 141 -11.20 8.43 12.27
N ILE A 142 -10.51 8.77 11.18
CA ILE A 142 -9.39 9.71 11.21
C ILE A 142 -9.96 11.12 11.37
N ALA A 143 -9.87 11.67 12.56
CA ALA A 143 -10.42 13.00 12.84
C ALA A 143 -9.71 14.10 12.02
N LYS A 144 -10.42 15.18 11.72
CA LYS A 144 -9.93 16.27 10.85
C LYS A 144 -8.69 17.01 11.41
N ASP A 145 -8.43 16.91 12.71
CA ASP A 145 -7.22 17.44 13.35
C ASP A 145 -5.99 16.53 13.18
N LYS A 146 -6.15 15.40 12.54
CA LYS A 146 -5.08 14.43 12.22
C LYS A 146 -4.70 14.58 10.76
N ALA A 147 -3.70 15.42 10.49
CA ALA A 147 -3.19 15.56 9.13
C ALA A 147 -2.58 14.24 8.65
N THR A 148 -2.94 13.84 7.43
CA THR A 148 -2.31 12.71 6.75
C THR A 148 -1.07 13.15 5.97
N ILE A 149 -0.18 12.20 5.67
CA ILE A 149 0.96 12.48 4.79
C ILE A 149 0.51 12.97 3.41
N GLY A 150 -0.62 12.45 2.89
CA GLY A 150 -1.21 12.94 1.64
C GLY A 150 -1.57 14.41 1.73
N ARG A 151 -2.26 14.82 2.80
CA ARG A 151 -2.63 16.22 3.02
C ARG A 151 -1.41 17.12 3.18
N ILE A 152 -0.42 16.70 3.96
CA ILE A 152 0.81 17.47 4.18
C ILE A 152 1.55 17.68 2.87
N LEU A 153 1.73 16.65 2.06
CA LEU A 153 2.45 16.74 0.80
C LEU A 153 1.67 17.52 -0.26
N LEU A 154 0.34 17.35 -0.33
CA LEU A 154 -0.52 18.16 -1.19
C LEU A 154 -0.38 19.66 -0.88
N ASP A 155 -0.48 20.05 0.38
CA ASP A 155 -0.37 21.44 0.83
C ASP A 155 1.05 22.00 0.61
N ASN A 156 2.05 21.13 0.41
CA ASN A 156 3.42 21.48 0.03
C ASN A 156 3.70 21.36 -1.48
N GLY A 157 2.67 21.24 -2.32
CA GLY A 157 2.78 21.33 -3.76
C GLY A 157 3.12 20.03 -4.50
N PHE A 158 3.02 18.88 -3.85
CA PHE A 158 3.16 17.57 -4.50
C PHE A 158 1.90 17.17 -5.27
N ALA A 159 2.06 16.39 -6.33
CA ALA A 159 0.97 15.60 -6.90
C ALA A 159 0.78 14.34 -6.05
N THR A 160 -0.37 14.19 -5.41
CA THR A 160 -0.62 13.11 -4.45
C THR A 160 -1.61 12.09 -5.01
N SER A 161 -1.30 10.79 -4.85
CA SER A 161 -2.15 9.73 -5.37
C SER A 161 -2.13 8.49 -4.47
N TRP A 162 -3.24 7.76 -4.50
CA TRP A 162 -3.43 6.52 -3.77
C TRP A 162 -3.93 5.43 -4.71
N PHE A 163 -3.22 4.29 -4.76
CA PHE A 163 -3.58 3.13 -5.56
C PHE A 163 -3.78 1.91 -4.67
N GLY A 164 -4.95 1.31 -4.72
CA GLY A 164 -5.25 0.05 -4.08
C GLY A 164 -6.21 0.11 -2.90
N LYS A 165 -5.90 -0.61 -1.84
CA LYS A 165 -6.76 -0.83 -0.67
C LYS A 165 -6.86 0.44 0.19
N ASP A 166 -8.09 0.94 0.34
CA ASP A 166 -8.45 1.93 1.37
C ASP A 166 -9.30 1.26 2.44
N HIS A 167 -8.68 1.00 3.56
CA HIS A 167 -9.30 0.36 4.71
C HIS A 167 -9.49 1.34 5.88
N ASN A 168 -9.46 2.65 5.60
CA ASN A 168 -9.59 3.72 6.60
C ASN A 168 -10.85 4.57 6.43
N THR A 169 -11.58 4.44 5.33
CA THR A 169 -12.92 5.02 5.20
C THR A 169 -13.88 4.31 6.15
N PRO A 170 -14.62 5.03 7.01
CA PRO A 170 -15.61 4.42 7.89
C PRO A 170 -16.69 3.66 7.09
N ALA A 171 -17.12 2.50 7.58
CA ALA A 171 -18.08 1.63 6.88
C ALA A 171 -19.39 2.35 6.49
N PHE A 172 -19.88 3.29 7.32
CA PHE A 172 -21.08 4.06 7.04
C PHE A 172 -20.87 5.20 6.01
N GLU A 173 -19.63 5.46 5.58
CA GLU A 173 -19.27 6.39 4.50
C GLU A 173 -18.82 5.65 3.21
N ALA A 174 -18.67 4.33 3.26
CA ALA A 174 -18.17 3.52 2.16
C ALA A 174 -19.21 3.26 1.07
N SER A 175 -19.85 4.32 0.55
CA SER A 175 -20.84 4.22 -0.49
C SER A 175 -20.56 5.19 -1.64
N ALA A 176 -21.10 4.88 -2.83
CA ALA A 176 -20.93 5.70 -4.04
C ALA A 176 -21.54 7.12 -3.92
N ILE A 177 -22.27 7.42 -2.85
CA ILE A 177 -22.83 8.74 -2.58
C ILE A 177 -22.18 9.44 -1.39
N GLY A 178 -21.11 8.84 -0.80
CA GLY A 178 -20.39 9.38 0.34
C GLY A 178 -21.16 9.33 1.67
N PRO A 179 -20.75 10.20 2.61
CA PRO A 179 -19.90 11.39 2.47
C PRO A 179 -18.43 11.03 2.18
N PHE A 180 -17.72 11.90 1.45
CA PHE A 180 -16.36 11.61 0.95
C PHE A 180 -15.24 12.24 1.78
N GLY A 181 -15.56 12.79 2.96
CA GLY A 181 -14.60 13.50 3.79
C GLY A 181 -13.46 12.65 4.34
N HIS A 182 -13.68 11.34 4.51
CA HIS A 182 -12.69 10.36 4.99
C HIS A 182 -12.25 9.38 3.89
N TRP A 183 -12.66 9.60 2.65
CA TRP A 183 -12.12 8.89 1.50
C TRP A 183 -10.71 9.38 1.16
N PRO A 184 -9.90 8.64 0.40
CA PRO A 184 -8.55 9.09 0.01
C PRO A 184 -8.52 10.53 -0.52
N THR A 185 -9.49 10.93 -1.35
CA THR A 185 -9.61 12.30 -1.87
C THR A 185 -9.89 13.33 -0.77
N GLY A 186 -10.67 12.99 0.24
CA GLY A 186 -10.91 13.84 1.42
C GLY A 186 -9.71 13.89 2.37
N LEU A 187 -8.84 12.88 2.34
CA LEU A 187 -7.63 12.77 3.15
C LEU A 187 -6.38 13.39 2.48
N GLY A 188 -6.54 14.06 1.33
CA GLY A 188 -5.46 14.81 0.68
C GLY A 188 -4.73 14.08 -0.43
N PHE A 189 -5.35 13.05 -1.00
CA PHE A 189 -4.85 12.38 -2.22
C PHE A 189 -5.69 12.86 -3.42
N GLU A 190 -5.10 13.64 -4.31
CA GLU A 190 -5.80 14.22 -5.47
C GLU A 190 -6.33 13.16 -6.45
N TYR A 191 -5.72 11.99 -6.44
CA TYR A 191 -6.11 10.87 -7.29
C TYR A 191 -6.21 9.58 -6.47
N PHE A 192 -7.28 8.84 -6.69
CA PHE A 192 -7.51 7.54 -6.10
C PHE A 192 -7.94 6.53 -7.17
N TYR A 193 -7.30 5.38 -7.20
CA TYR A 193 -7.73 4.21 -7.97
C TYR A 193 -7.63 2.97 -7.10
N GLY A 194 -8.76 2.44 -6.67
CA GLY A 194 -8.75 1.33 -5.73
C GLY A 194 -10.13 0.95 -5.21
N PHE A 195 -10.13 0.21 -4.12
CA PHE A 195 -11.33 -0.25 -3.45
C PHE A 195 -11.38 0.22 -2.00
N VAL A 196 -12.60 0.35 -1.47
CA VAL A 196 -12.88 0.75 -0.09
C VAL A 196 -13.33 -0.48 0.67
N GLY A 197 -12.64 -0.79 1.77
CA GLY A 197 -12.86 -1.97 2.60
C GLY A 197 -11.61 -2.83 2.80
N GLY A 198 -11.78 -3.94 3.53
CA GLY A 198 -10.71 -4.84 3.93
C GLY A 198 -10.14 -5.71 2.82
N ASP A 199 -10.98 -6.09 1.85
CA ASP A 199 -10.63 -6.97 0.75
C ASP A 199 -11.37 -6.62 -0.54
N ALA A 200 -11.02 -7.25 -1.64
CA ALA A 200 -11.73 -7.15 -2.90
C ALA A 200 -11.48 -8.37 -3.80
N ASN A 201 -12.52 -8.78 -4.51
CA ASN A 201 -12.36 -9.69 -5.63
C ASN A 201 -11.43 -9.05 -6.67
N GLN A 202 -10.39 -9.77 -7.13
CA GLN A 202 -9.41 -9.21 -8.05
C GLN A 202 -9.84 -9.29 -9.53
N TRP A 203 -10.87 -10.08 -9.84
CA TRP A 203 -11.44 -10.20 -11.18
C TRP A 203 -12.59 -9.23 -11.44
N GLU A 204 -13.44 -9.04 -10.44
CA GLU A 204 -14.64 -8.19 -10.49
C GLU A 204 -14.78 -7.38 -9.19
N PRO A 205 -13.85 -6.43 -8.92
CA PRO A 205 -13.86 -5.66 -7.68
C PRO A 205 -14.96 -4.58 -7.66
N ASN A 206 -15.35 -4.19 -6.46
CA ASN A 206 -16.04 -2.92 -6.24
C ASN A 206 -15.01 -1.79 -6.30
N LEU A 207 -14.77 -1.27 -7.50
CA LEU A 207 -13.64 -0.39 -7.81
C LEU A 207 -14.09 1.05 -8.00
N PHE A 208 -13.23 1.98 -7.55
CA PHE A 208 -13.46 3.42 -7.67
C PHE A 208 -12.29 4.12 -8.34
N ARG A 209 -12.61 5.16 -9.12
CA ARG A 209 -11.68 6.20 -9.52
C ARG A 209 -12.11 7.51 -8.84
N ASN A 210 -11.29 8.02 -7.92
CA ASN A 210 -11.67 9.06 -6.98
C ASN A 210 -12.92 8.64 -6.17
N THR A 211 -14.05 9.25 -6.41
CA THR A 211 -15.33 8.94 -5.74
C THR A 211 -16.34 8.27 -6.69
N THR A 212 -15.92 8.00 -7.93
CA THR A 212 -16.79 7.41 -8.95
C THR A 212 -16.54 5.92 -9.07
N GLN A 213 -17.58 5.12 -8.89
CA GLN A 213 -17.51 3.68 -9.13
C GLN A 213 -17.30 3.37 -10.60
N ILE A 214 -16.37 2.44 -10.90
CA ILE A 214 -15.99 2.06 -12.26
C ILE A 214 -15.97 0.53 -12.43
N TYR A 215 -16.16 0.09 -13.66
CA TYR A 215 -16.24 -1.34 -14.00
C TYR A 215 -15.33 -1.69 -15.18
N PRO A 216 -14.00 -1.48 -15.07
CA PRO A 216 -13.07 -1.66 -16.19
C PRO A 216 -12.92 -3.11 -16.67
N PHE A 217 -13.34 -4.07 -15.87
CA PHE A 217 -13.30 -5.51 -16.14
C PHE A 217 -14.44 -5.97 -17.07
N GLN A 218 -15.53 -5.22 -17.18
CA GLN A 218 -16.68 -5.61 -17.98
C GLN A 218 -16.28 -5.83 -19.44
N GLY A 219 -16.62 -7.02 -19.97
CA GLY A 219 -16.30 -7.42 -21.33
C GLY A 219 -14.81 -7.70 -21.60
N LYS A 220 -14.00 -7.84 -20.56
CA LYS A 220 -12.55 -8.12 -20.66
C LYS A 220 -12.18 -9.42 -19.95
N PRO A 221 -12.34 -10.60 -20.56
CA PRO A 221 -11.91 -11.86 -19.96
C PRO A 221 -10.43 -11.81 -19.56
N GLY A 222 -10.12 -12.28 -18.35
CA GLY A 222 -8.74 -12.30 -17.83
C GLY A 222 -8.25 -10.97 -17.29
N TRP A 223 -9.07 -9.93 -17.25
CA TRP A 223 -8.75 -8.71 -16.52
C TRP A 223 -8.51 -9.03 -15.04
N ASN A 224 -7.48 -8.40 -14.44
CA ASN A 224 -7.15 -8.59 -13.02
C ASN A 224 -6.71 -7.26 -12.42
N LEU A 225 -7.16 -6.99 -11.19
CA LEU A 225 -6.92 -5.72 -10.51
C LEU A 225 -5.42 -5.47 -10.26
N VAL A 226 -4.63 -6.50 -9.99
CA VAL A 226 -3.18 -6.35 -9.71
C VAL A 226 -2.47 -5.68 -10.89
N THR A 227 -2.69 -6.19 -12.11
CA THR A 227 -2.13 -5.56 -13.33
C THR A 227 -2.80 -4.21 -13.62
N ALA A 228 -4.13 -4.12 -13.53
CA ALA A 228 -4.85 -2.89 -13.84
C ALA A 228 -4.46 -1.71 -12.94
N MET A 229 -4.13 -2.00 -11.68
CA MET A 229 -3.64 -1.00 -10.74
C MET A 229 -2.27 -0.47 -11.13
N ALA A 230 -1.36 -1.35 -11.55
CA ALA A 230 -0.04 -0.95 -12.05
C ALA A 230 -0.16 -0.11 -13.33
N ASP A 231 -1.02 -0.52 -14.26
CA ASP A 231 -1.27 0.21 -15.50
C ASP A 231 -1.82 1.63 -15.23
N ASP A 232 -2.79 1.77 -14.33
CA ASP A 232 -3.36 3.07 -13.97
C ASP A 232 -2.35 3.96 -13.23
N ALA A 233 -1.51 3.37 -12.36
CA ALA A 233 -0.43 4.08 -11.68
C ALA A 233 0.64 4.59 -12.66
N ILE A 234 1.04 3.78 -13.63
CA ILE A 234 1.99 4.15 -14.68
C ILE A 234 1.42 5.27 -15.55
N ASP A 235 0.14 5.16 -15.96
CA ASP A 235 -0.55 6.20 -16.71
C ASP A 235 -0.61 7.53 -15.92
N TYR A 236 -0.93 7.48 -14.64
CA TYR A 236 -0.92 8.65 -13.77
C TYR A 236 0.47 9.30 -13.68
N LEU A 237 1.52 8.53 -13.45
CA LEU A 237 2.90 9.02 -13.39
C LEU A 237 3.31 9.68 -14.72
N ASN A 238 2.98 9.06 -15.86
CA ASN A 238 3.23 9.62 -17.18
C ASN A 238 2.51 10.94 -17.38
N ARG A 239 1.25 11.06 -16.99
CA ARG A 239 0.48 12.31 -17.07
C ARG A 239 1.11 13.42 -16.21
N VAL A 240 1.47 13.13 -14.97
CA VAL A 240 2.15 14.10 -14.09
C VAL A 240 3.46 14.58 -14.74
N ASN A 241 4.29 13.65 -15.23
CA ASN A 241 5.57 13.96 -15.86
C ASN A 241 5.44 14.76 -17.16
N GLN A 242 4.42 14.49 -17.97
CA GLN A 242 4.19 15.21 -19.23
C GLN A 242 3.64 16.62 -19.02
N ILE A 243 2.76 16.80 -18.02
CA ILE A 243 2.11 18.10 -17.77
C ILE A 243 3.05 19.04 -17.02
N ASP A 244 3.70 18.56 -15.98
CA ASP A 244 4.66 19.32 -15.18
C ASP A 244 5.81 18.43 -14.69
N PRO A 245 6.88 18.27 -15.47
CA PRO A 245 8.02 17.43 -15.09
C PRO A 245 8.76 17.92 -13.85
N SER A 246 8.53 19.15 -13.41
CA SER A 246 9.15 19.73 -12.22
C SER A 246 8.35 19.45 -10.93
N LYS A 247 7.08 19.08 -11.05
CA LYS A 247 6.21 18.78 -9.89
C LYS A 247 6.57 17.41 -9.32
N PRO A 248 7.01 17.32 -8.05
CA PRO A 248 7.25 16.02 -7.44
C PRO A 248 5.94 15.30 -7.20
N PHE A 249 5.97 13.98 -7.26
CA PHE A 249 4.82 13.13 -6.93
C PHE A 249 4.99 12.42 -5.59
N PHE A 250 3.87 12.17 -4.94
CA PHE A 250 3.72 11.18 -3.88
C PHE A 250 2.72 10.12 -4.36
N LEU A 251 3.20 8.92 -4.55
CA LEU A 251 2.40 7.78 -4.95
C LEU A 251 2.35 6.77 -3.80
N HIS A 252 1.17 6.61 -3.21
CA HIS A 252 0.88 5.61 -2.19
C HIS A 252 0.31 4.37 -2.88
N TYR A 253 1.16 3.35 -3.07
CA TYR A 253 0.84 2.12 -3.79
C TYR A 253 0.64 0.97 -2.80
N VAL A 254 -0.60 0.61 -2.56
CA VAL A 254 -0.99 -0.31 -1.49
C VAL A 254 -1.97 -1.37 -2.03
N PRO A 255 -1.47 -2.31 -2.84
CA PRO A 255 -2.30 -3.39 -3.37
C PRO A 255 -2.96 -4.17 -2.24
N GLY A 256 -4.08 -4.84 -2.52
CA GLY A 256 -4.70 -5.77 -1.58
C GLY A 256 -3.95 -7.10 -1.47
N ALA A 257 -3.03 -7.38 -2.37
CA ALA A 257 -2.20 -8.58 -2.33
C ALA A 257 -1.16 -8.47 -1.21
N THR A 258 -0.96 -9.52 -0.44
CA THR A 258 -1.42 -10.91 -0.60
C THR A 258 -2.62 -11.29 0.28
N HIS A 259 -3.41 -10.35 0.76
CA HIS A 259 -4.62 -10.63 1.53
C HIS A 259 -5.61 -11.50 0.71
N ALA A 260 -6.37 -12.34 1.38
CA ALA A 260 -7.48 -13.08 0.74
C ALA A 260 -8.52 -12.09 0.14
N PRO A 261 -9.25 -12.47 -0.93
CA PRO A 261 -9.14 -13.71 -1.68
C PRO A 261 -7.89 -13.75 -2.57
N HIS A 262 -7.21 -14.88 -2.59
CA HIS A 262 -6.00 -15.06 -3.38
C HIS A 262 -6.38 -15.32 -4.84
N HIS A 263 -6.30 -14.31 -5.68
CA HIS A 263 -6.71 -14.36 -7.10
C HIS A 263 -5.56 -14.04 -8.07
N PRO A 264 -4.45 -14.79 -8.06
CA PRO A 264 -3.44 -14.67 -9.10
C PRO A 264 -3.96 -15.18 -10.45
N THR A 265 -3.34 -14.76 -11.54
CA THR A 265 -3.66 -15.35 -12.85
C THR A 265 -3.14 -16.78 -12.95
N LYS A 266 -3.76 -17.58 -13.83
CA LYS A 266 -3.31 -18.95 -14.07
C LYS A 266 -1.83 -19.03 -14.47
N GLU A 267 -1.36 -18.08 -15.25
CA GLU A 267 0.04 -17.99 -15.67
C GLU A 267 0.98 -17.94 -14.46
N TRP A 268 0.66 -17.15 -13.46
CA TRP A 268 1.47 -17.04 -12.25
C TRP A 268 1.39 -18.29 -11.37
N VAL A 269 0.22 -18.93 -11.31
CA VAL A 269 0.08 -20.21 -10.61
C VAL A 269 0.96 -21.28 -11.28
N ASP A 270 0.94 -21.37 -12.62
CA ASP A 270 1.76 -22.32 -13.36
C ASP A 270 3.27 -22.04 -13.18
N LYS A 271 3.67 -20.77 -13.18
CA LYS A 271 5.08 -20.38 -12.91
C LYS A 271 5.57 -20.88 -11.54
N ILE A 272 4.76 -20.67 -10.49
CA ILE A 272 5.15 -21.10 -9.13
C ILE A 272 5.10 -22.61 -9.00
N HIS A 273 4.06 -23.26 -9.52
CA HIS A 273 3.95 -24.73 -9.53
C HIS A 273 5.20 -25.40 -10.10
N ASN A 274 5.70 -24.93 -11.23
CA ASN A 274 6.90 -25.47 -11.88
C ASN A 274 8.21 -25.27 -11.10
N LEU A 275 8.20 -24.47 -10.03
CA LEU A 275 9.37 -24.30 -9.17
C LEU A 275 9.48 -25.35 -8.05
N HIS A 276 8.43 -26.12 -7.81
CA HIS A 276 8.40 -27.19 -6.80
C HIS A 276 8.88 -26.76 -5.41
N LEU A 277 8.49 -25.54 -4.99
CA LEU A 277 9.01 -24.90 -3.77
C LEU A 277 8.49 -25.54 -2.47
N PHE A 278 7.36 -26.27 -2.52
CA PHE A 278 6.58 -26.68 -1.36
C PHE A 278 6.42 -28.20 -1.23
N ASP A 279 7.00 -29.00 -2.13
CA ASP A 279 6.78 -30.44 -2.23
C ASP A 279 7.22 -31.22 -0.97
N ASP A 280 8.23 -30.72 -0.25
CA ASP A 280 8.77 -31.32 0.97
C ASP A 280 8.05 -30.89 2.26
N GLY A 281 7.01 -30.05 2.15
CA GLY A 281 6.12 -29.64 3.20
C GLY A 281 6.67 -28.61 4.19
N TRP A 282 5.79 -28.14 5.08
CA TRP A 282 6.03 -26.96 5.91
C TRP A 282 7.11 -27.10 6.97
N ASN A 283 7.35 -28.31 7.52
CA ASN A 283 8.43 -28.48 8.50
C ASN A 283 9.79 -28.19 7.88
N LYS A 284 10.08 -28.81 6.72
CA LYS A 284 11.33 -28.57 5.98
C LYS A 284 11.41 -27.18 5.36
N LEU A 285 10.26 -26.67 4.88
CA LEU A 285 10.17 -25.30 4.39
C LEU A 285 10.61 -24.29 5.45
N ARG A 286 10.11 -24.44 6.68
CA ARG A 286 10.46 -23.59 7.83
C ARG A 286 11.97 -23.66 8.16
N GLU A 287 12.57 -24.83 8.14
CA GLU A 287 14.00 -25.00 8.34
C GLU A 287 14.81 -24.30 7.24
N ARG A 288 14.40 -24.47 5.99
CA ARG A 288 15.04 -23.84 4.84
C ARG A 288 14.96 -22.31 4.89
N ILE A 289 13.80 -21.76 5.25
CA ILE A 289 13.63 -20.32 5.44
C ILE A 289 14.54 -19.82 6.56
N PHE A 290 14.60 -20.52 7.69
CA PHE A 290 15.44 -20.16 8.82
C PHE A 290 16.93 -20.11 8.47
N GLU A 291 17.43 -21.10 7.73
CA GLU A 291 18.83 -21.12 7.26
C GLU A 291 19.08 -20.00 6.24
N ASN A 292 18.13 -19.71 5.35
CA ASN A 292 18.22 -18.58 4.44
C ASN A 292 18.30 -17.24 5.20
N GLN A 293 17.48 -17.05 6.22
CA GLN A 293 17.47 -15.85 7.04
C GLN A 293 18.79 -15.61 7.74
N LYS A 294 19.41 -16.66 8.30
CA LYS A 294 20.77 -16.59 8.87
C LYS A 294 21.81 -16.22 7.82
N ARG A 295 21.77 -16.89 6.66
CA ARG A 295 22.71 -16.66 5.56
C ARG A 295 22.63 -15.23 5.03
N LEU A 296 21.43 -14.67 4.97
CA LEU A 296 21.19 -13.28 4.55
C LEU A 296 21.47 -12.25 5.66
N GLY A 297 21.67 -12.68 6.89
CA GLY A 297 21.90 -11.81 8.04
C GLY A 297 20.67 -11.01 8.45
N VAL A 298 19.46 -11.46 8.07
CA VAL A 298 18.19 -10.80 8.46
C VAL A 298 17.76 -11.19 9.86
N ILE A 299 18.34 -12.28 10.39
CA ILE A 299 18.23 -12.64 11.81
C ILE A 299 19.65 -12.88 12.36
N PRO A 300 19.88 -12.74 13.70
CA PRO A 300 21.17 -13.05 14.31
C PRO A 300 21.61 -14.49 14.07
N ALA A 301 22.92 -14.71 13.87
CA ALA A 301 23.48 -16.03 13.59
C ALA A 301 23.24 -17.04 14.73
N ASN A 302 23.14 -16.57 15.96
CA ASN A 302 22.89 -17.38 17.17
C ASN A 302 21.40 -17.61 17.46
N THR A 303 20.48 -17.14 16.61
CA THR A 303 19.05 -17.40 16.75
C THR A 303 18.78 -18.91 16.75
N GLN A 304 17.91 -19.37 17.62
CA GLN A 304 17.46 -20.75 17.70
C GLN A 304 16.07 -20.86 17.07
N LEU A 305 15.86 -21.89 16.27
CA LEU A 305 14.53 -22.17 15.72
C LEU A 305 13.69 -22.80 16.83
N GLU A 306 12.55 -22.17 17.13
CA GLU A 306 11.61 -22.68 18.11
C GLU A 306 11.10 -24.09 17.71
N PRO A 307 10.90 -25.03 18.65
CA PRO A 307 10.33 -26.32 18.35
C PRO A 307 8.99 -26.22 17.59
N TRP A 308 8.70 -27.20 16.74
CA TRP A 308 7.43 -27.22 16.00
C TRP A 308 6.25 -27.30 16.96
N PRO A 309 5.20 -26.47 16.80
CA PRO A 309 4.06 -26.42 17.73
C PRO A 309 3.04 -27.56 17.46
N THR A 310 3.44 -28.79 17.69
CA THR A 310 2.65 -30.00 17.39
C THR A 310 1.24 -30.04 18.01
N LYS A 311 1.03 -29.26 19.07
CA LYS A 311 -0.31 -29.15 19.71
C LYS A 311 -1.28 -28.28 18.90
N VAL A 312 -0.78 -27.45 17.99
CA VAL A 312 -1.55 -26.49 17.20
C VAL A 312 -1.56 -26.90 15.74
N ILE A 313 -0.40 -27.25 15.21
CA ILE A 313 -0.23 -27.62 13.80
C ILE A 313 0.43 -28.98 13.74
N LYS A 314 -0.20 -29.95 13.07
CA LYS A 314 0.38 -31.28 12.89
C LYS A 314 1.65 -31.24 12.04
N ASN A 315 2.53 -32.22 12.20
CA ASN A 315 3.66 -32.35 11.32
C ASN A 315 3.18 -32.68 9.90
N TRP A 316 3.97 -32.29 8.91
CA TRP A 316 3.67 -32.59 7.51
C TRP A 316 3.50 -34.10 7.26
N GLU A 317 4.34 -34.93 7.91
CA GLU A 317 4.26 -36.38 7.73
C GLU A 317 2.97 -37.00 8.29
N ASP A 318 2.32 -36.33 9.24
CA ASP A 318 1.05 -36.75 9.83
C ASP A 318 -0.18 -36.35 8.98
N CYS A 319 0.04 -35.59 7.88
CA CYS A 319 -1.02 -35.20 6.97
C CYS A 319 -1.38 -36.33 6.00
N THR A 320 -2.67 -36.46 5.66
CA THR A 320 -3.13 -37.41 4.63
C THR A 320 -2.63 -36.98 3.24
N ALA A 321 -2.72 -37.88 2.27
CA ALA A 321 -2.34 -37.57 0.90
C ALA A 321 -3.21 -36.44 0.29
N GLU A 322 -4.50 -36.44 0.64
CA GLU A 322 -5.46 -35.41 0.22
C GLU A 322 -5.16 -34.06 0.84
N GLU A 323 -4.86 -34.03 2.15
CA GLU A 323 -4.44 -32.81 2.83
C GLU A 323 -3.16 -32.24 2.23
N LYS A 324 -2.16 -33.08 1.99
CA LYS A 324 -0.89 -32.65 1.34
C LYS A 324 -1.15 -31.99 -0.01
N LYS A 325 -2.01 -32.57 -0.84
CA LYS A 325 -2.38 -32.00 -2.14
C LYS A 325 -3.08 -30.64 -1.98
N LEU A 326 -4.04 -30.54 -1.05
CA LEU A 326 -4.76 -29.29 -0.80
C LEU A 326 -3.80 -28.22 -0.32
N PHE A 327 -2.96 -28.49 0.68
CA PHE A 327 -2.05 -27.51 1.27
C PHE A 327 -0.98 -27.02 0.29
N ILE A 328 -0.42 -27.93 -0.54
CA ILE A 328 0.49 -27.53 -1.63
C ILE A 328 -0.23 -26.59 -2.58
N LYS A 329 -1.45 -26.91 -3.00
CA LYS A 329 -2.21 -26.07 -3.91
C LYS A 329 -2.52 -24.70 -3.33
N GLN A 330 -2.91 -24.63 -2.08
CA GLN A 330 -3.20 -23.37 -1.38
C GLN A 330 -1.96 -22.48 -1.29
N VAL A 331 -0.81 -23.03 -0.87
CA VAL A 331 0.41 -22.25 -0.74
C VAL A 331 0.99 -21.83 -2.10
N GLU A 332 0.82 -22.65 -3.15
CA GLU A 332 1.20 -22.28 -4.52
C GLU A 332 0.38 -21.09 -5.04
N ILE A 333 -0.92 -21.04 -4.75
CA ILE A 333 -1.80 -19.92 -5.12
C ILE A 333 -1.39 -18.65 -4.36
N PHE A 334 -1.14 -18.75 -3.07
CA PHE A 334 -0.63 -17.63 -2.26
C PHE A 334 0.71 -17.12 -2.80
N ALA A 335 1.65 -18.03 -3.06
CA ALA A 335 2.97 -17.70 -3.57
C ALA A 335 2.93 -17.07 -4.98
N ALA A 336 2.02 -17.55 -5.81
CA ALA A 336 1.76 -16.96 -7.13
C ALA A 336 1.23 -15.53 -7.01
N TYR A 337 0.38 -15.27 -6.01
CA TYR A 337 -0.18 -13.95 -5.77
C TYR A 337 0.88 -12.96 -5.27
N GLU A 338 1.77 -13.39 -4.36
CA GLU A 338 2.92 -12.60 -3.90
C GLU A 338 3.88 -12.26 -5.05
N ALA A 339 4.31 -13.28 -5.81
CA ALA A 339 5.25 -13.09 -6.91
C ALA A 339 4.66 -12.21 -8.04
N TYR A 340 3.38 -12.37 -8.34
CA TYR A 340 2.66 -11.54 -9.29
C TYR A 340 2.61 -10.08 -8.85
N ASN A 341 2.29 -9.84 -7.58
CA ASN A 341 2.25 -8.51 -7.00
C ASN A 341 3.62 -7.82 -7.04
N ASP A 342 4.69 -8.54 -6.65
CA ASP A 342 6.07 -8.01 -6.72
C ASP A 342 6.48 -7.64 -8.15
N TYR A 343 6.07 -8.45 -9.15
CA TYR A 343 6.31 -8.15 -10.55
C TYR A 343 5.61 -6.85 -11.00
N GLU A 344 4.35 -6.66 -10.65
CA GLU A 344 3.58 -5.47 -11.04
C GLU A 344 4.10 -4.21 -10.33
N ILE A 345 4.53 -4.32 -9.09
CA ILE A 345 5.26 -3.26 -8.38
C ILE A 345 6.55 -2.91 -9.14
N GLY A 346 7.26 -3.92 -9.65
CA GLY A 346 8.45 -3.74 -10.47
C GLY A 346 8.19 -2.91 -11.72
N ARG A 347 7.05 -3.09 -12.37
CA ARG A 347 6.64 -2.28 -13.53
C ARG A 347 6.44 -0.81 -13.17
N VAL A 348 5.83 -0.53 -12.01
CA VAL A 348 5.64 0.85 -11.54
C VAL A 348 7.00 1.53 -11.27
N ILE A 349 7.93 0.82 -10.62
CA ILE A 349 9.29 1.32 -10.37
C ILE A 349 10.05 1.53 -11.69
N GLN A 350 9.91 0.61 -12.64
CA GLN A 350 10.51 0.73 -13.97
C GLN A 350 10.01 1.99 -14.70
N ALA A 351 8.72 2.31 -14.61
CA ALA A 351 8.19 3.53 -15.19
C ALA A 351 8.83 4.81 -14.59
N VAL A 352 9.12 4.82 -13.28
CA VAL A 352 9.85 5.92 -12.64
C VAL A 352 11.27 6.02 -13.18
N GLU A 353 11.94 4.88 -13.42
CA GLU A 353 13.28 4.83 -14.02
C GLU A 353 13.26 5.31 -15.47
N ASP A 354 12.31 4.85 -16.28
CA ASP A 354 12.15 5.23 -17.70
C ASP A 354 11.90 6.74 -17.88
N MET A 355 11.29 7.39 -16.88
CA MET A 355 11.13 8.85 -16.83
C MET A 355 12.41 9.58 -16.40
N GLY A 356 13.50 8.87 -16.09
CA GLY A 356 14.75 9.47 -15.58
C GLY A 356 14.63 10.06 -14.17
N LYS A 357 13.68 9.59 -13.35
CA LYS A 357 13.40 10.16 -12.03
C LYS A 357 13.85 9.27 -10.86
N LEU A 358 14.36 8.07 -11.12
CA LEU A 358 14.69 7.10 -10.07
C LEU A 358 15.69 7.67 -9.05
N ASP A 359 16.74 8.35 -9.51
CA ASP A 359 17.80 8.89 -8.64
C ASP A 359 17.30 9.99 -7.68
N ASN A 360 16.17 10.63 -8.02
CA ASN A 360 15.52 11.62 -7.16
C ASN A 360 14.17 11.11 -6.61
N THR A 361 14.06 9.81 -6.38
CA THR A 361 12.84 9.18 -5.83
C THR A 361 13.19 8.39 -4.58
N LEU A 362 12.53 8.73 -3.46
CA LEU A 362 12.53 7.92 -2.26
C LEU A 362 11.52 6.78 -2.43
N ILE A 363 12.01 5.55 -2.50
CA ILE A 363 11.15 4.36 -2.53
C ILE A 363 11.19 3.69 -1.16
N ILE A 364 10.03 3.50 -0.56
CA ILE A 364 9.84 2.77 0.69
C ILE A 364 8.93 1.59 0.37
N TYR A 365 9.46 0.36 0.51
CA TYR A 365 8.68 -0.86 0.33
C TYR A 365 8.51 -1.54 1.70
N ILE A 366 7.29 -1.55 2.20
CA ILE A 366 6.93 -2.15 3.48
C ILE A 366 6.31 -3.52 3.23
N ASN A 367 6.94 -4.53 3.81
CA ASN A 367 6.40 -5.87 3.93
C ASN A 367 6.05 -6.10 5.41
N GLY A 368 4.78 -6.25 5.72
CA GLY A 368 4.33 -6.37 7.10
C GLY A 368 4.83 -7.63 7.80
N ASP A 369 4.96 -7.58 9.11
CA ASP A 369 5.38 -8.71 9.96
C ASP A 369 4.21 -9.40 10.70
N ASN A 370 2.97 -9.01 10.41
CA ASN A 370 1.76 -9.60 10.97
C ASN A 370 1.50 -11.05 10.50
N GLY A 371 2.18 -11.49 9.44
CA GLY A 371 2.06 -12.84 8.88
C GLY A 371 1.02 -12.94 7.77
N THR A 372 0.86 -14.15 7.27
CA THR A 372 -0.12 -14.47 6.23
C THR A 372 -1.53 -14.51 6.80
N SER A 373 -2.52 -14.35 5.94
CA SER A 373 -3.95 -14.52 6.25
C SER A 373 -4.22 -15.88 6.92
N ALA A 374 -4.96 -15.89 8.03
CA ALA A 374 -5.27 -17.08 8.79
C ALA A 374 -6.72 -17.55 8.63
N GLU A 375 -7.47 -17.01 7.71
CA GLU A 375 -8.86 -17.30 7.45
C GLU A 375 -9.04 -18.76 6.98
N GLY A 376 -10.11 -19.40 7.45
CA GLY A 376 -10.42 -20.80 7.12
C GLY A 376 -9.84 -21.82 8.08
N GLY A 377 -9.15 -21.41 9.14
CA GLY A 377 -8.58 -22.28 10.14
C GLY A 377 -7.49 -23.21 9.60
N LEU A 378 -7.35 -24.42 10.20
CA LEU A 378 -6.23 -25.32 9.91
C LEU A 378 -6.22 -25.92 8.50
N THR A 379 -7.35 -25.97 7.83
CA THR A 379 -7.48 -26.54 6.47
C THR A 379 -7.72 -25.46 5.41
N GLY A 380 -7.77 -24.20 5.82
CA GLY A 380 -8.12 -23.11 4.93
C GLY A 380 -9.59 -23.10 4.49
N THR A 381 -9.94 -22.20 3.60
CA THR A 381 -11.29 -22.11 3.02
C THR A 381 -11.23 -21.52 1.61
N PRO A 382 -12.07 -21.96 0.68
CA PRO A 382 -12.25 -21.29 -0.61
C PRO A 382 -13.18 -20.05 -0.49
N ASN A 383 -13.82 -19.84 0.66
CA ASN A 383 -14.75 -18.74 0.90
C ASN A 383 -14.66 -18.26 2.36
N GLU A 384 -13.98 -17.14 2.56
CA GLU A 384 -13.77 -16.53 3.87
C GLU A 384 -15.08 -16.14 4.57
N VAL A 385 -16.04 -15.57 3.83
CA VAL A 385 -17.34 -15.17 4.38
C VAL A 385 -18.11 -16.40 4.90
N ALA A 386 -18.06 -17.53 4.21
CA ALA A 386 -18.67 -18.76 4.68
C ALA A 386 -18.03 -19.22 6.00
N TRP A 387 -16.70 -19.14 6.09
CA TRP A 387 -15.99 -19.52 7.31
C TRP A 387 -16.33 -18.61 8.50
N PHE A 388 -16.40 -17.29 8.31
CA PHE A 388 -16.83 -16.34 9.35
C PHE A 388 -18.27 -16.59 9.83
N ASN A 389 -19.10 -17.19 8.98
CA ASN A 389 -20.45 -17.64 9.33
C ASN A 389 -20.50 -19.08 9.87
N GLY A 390 -19.36 -19.65 10.28
CA GLY A 390 -19.28 -20.98 10.90
C GLY A 390 -19.36 -22.16 9.94
N VAL A 391 -19.21 -21.92 8.63
CA VAL A 391 -19.22 -22.98 7.61
C VAL A 391 -17.80 -23.42 7.33
N SER A 392 -17.43 -24.62 7.76
CA SER A 392 -16.17 -25.28 7.41
C SER A 392 -16.41 -26.31 6.31
N LEU A 393 -15.56 -26.31 5.29
CA LEU A 393 -15.61 -27.29 4.22
C LEU A 393 -14.55 -28.39 4.46
N PRO A 394 -14.91 -29.67 4.31
CA PRO A 394 -13.93 -30.74 4.40
C PRO A 394 -12.97 -30.69 3.21
N VAL A 395 -11.79 -31.33 3.37
CA VAL A 395 -10.71 -31.32 2.38
C VAL A 395 -11.20 -31.74 0.99
N GLU A 396 -12.02 -32.81 0.92
CA GLU A 396 -12.54 -33.37 -0.34
C GLU A 396 -13.50 -32.39 -1.06
N ALA A 397 -14.17 -31.51 -0.32
CA ALA A 397 -15.04 -30.50 -0.91
C ALA A 397 -14.22 -29.31 -1.45
N GLN A 398 -13.10 -28.97 -0.79
CA GLN A 398 -12.21 -27.90 -1.24
C GLN A 398 -11.37 -28.29 -2.48
N MET A 399 -11.22 -29.59 -2.74
CA MET A 399 -10.46 -30.10 -3.90
C MET A 399 -11.28 -30.13 -5.21
N LYS A 400 -12.58 -29.89 -5.15
CA LYS A 400 -13.50 -29.83 -6.31
C LYS A 400 -13.54 -28.45 -6.94
#